data_56c809a76ef3605b6bc898ed1f14f152
#
_entry.id   56c809a76ef3605b6bc898ed1f14f152
#
_cell.length_a   1.000
_cell.length_b   1.000
_cell.length_c   1.000
_cell.angle_alpha   90.00
_cell.angle_beta   90.00
_cell.angle_gamma   90.00
#
_symmetry.space_group_name_H-M   'P 1'
#
loop_
_entity.id
_entity.type
_entity.pdbx_description
1 polymer ?
#
loop_
_entity_poly.entity_id
_entity_poly.type
_entity_poly.pdbx_seq_one_letter_code
_entity_poly.pdbx_strand_id
1 'polypeptide(L)'
;MKKILFFFILLVNLFGYSQKQIFESPQLSNTIKLHKVIAILPFKVKISYKKQPKNFDAEANKELEISRSKSIQSSMYTFLLRKRESYTVEFQDVEKTNILLKKAGISDKLDEMTKDEVAKVLGVDAILGGTYEAEQTKTEAGAIVSAVLFGGLGGKTGSDSLTLTLNNGADGELLWRFYKTMSQNLMSSTDDIVDSMMRKVSRNFPYTK
;
A
#
# COMPACT_ATOMS: atom_id res chain seq x y z
N MET A 1 -17.41 45.94 -7.40
CA MET A 1 -17.98 44.61 -7.50
C MET A 1 -17.18 43.70 -8.47
N LYS A 2 -16.77 44.12 -9.69
CA LYS A 2 -16.02 43.29 -10.65
C LYS A 2 -14.66 42.82 -10.11
N LYS A 3 -13.93 43.61 -9.30
CA LYS A 3 -12.61 43.25 -8.73
C LYS A 3 -12.71 42.17 -7.63
N ILE A 4 -13.81 42.11 -6.87
CA ILE A 4 -14.04 41.11 -5.83
C ILE A 4 -14.36 39.73 -6.46
N LEU A 5 -15.09 39.72 -7.57
CA LEU A 5 -15.41 38.51 -8.31
C LEU A 5 -14.15 37.83 -8.90
N PHE A 6 -13.19 38.65 -9.38
CA PHE A 6 -11.93 38.13 -9.92
C PHE A 6 -11.04 37.49 -8.85
N PHE A 7 -11.06 38.02 -7.63
CA PHE A 7 -10.33 37.46 -6.48
C PHE A 7 -10.92 36.12 -6.01
N PHE A 8 -12.24 35.97 -6.12
CA PHE A 8 -12.92 34.71 -5.74
C PHE A 8 -12.64 33.58 -6.74
N ILE A 9 -12.49 33.88 -8.03
CA ILE A 9 -12.12 32.91 -9.07
C ILE A 9 -10.69 32.42 -8.91
N LEU A 10 -9.77 33.25 -8.40
CA LEU A 10 -8.38 32.86 -8.14
C LEU A 10 -8.26 31.90 -6.93
N LEU A 11 -9.13 31.99 -5.96
CA LEU A 11 -9.14 31.15 -4.74
C LEU A 11 -9.63 29.71 -5.00
N VAL A 12 -10.43 29.47 -6.03
CA VAL A 12 -10.98 28.15 -6.35
C VAL A 12 -9.91 27.20 -6.89
N ASN A 13 -8.78 27.71 -7.40
CA ASN A 13 -7.69 26.86 -7.94
C ASN A 13 -6.72 26.32 -6.87
N LEU A 14 -6.90 26.63 -5.60
CA LEU A 14 -6.03 26.17 -4.50
C LEU A 14 -6.48 24.85 -3.83
N PHE A 15 -7.53 24.21 -4.32
CA PHE A 15 -7.87 22.86 -3.88
C PHE A 15 -6.84 21.88 -4.46
N GLY A 16 -5.76 21.71 -3.69
CA GLY A 16 -4.69 20.77 -4.00
C GLY A 16 -5.23 19.36 -4.22
N TYR A 17 -5.22 18.91 -5.45
CA TYR A 17 -5.45 17.52 -5.77
C TYR A 17 -4.35 16.69 -5.09
N SER A 18 -4.72 15.79 -4.19
CA SER A 18 -3.82 14.75 -3.71
C SER A 18 -3.36 13.95 -4.94
N GLN A 19 -2.20 14.31 -5.46
CA GLN A 19 -1.68 13.71 -6.70
C GLN A 19 -1.31 12.25 -6.43
N LYS A 20 -2.02 11.32 -7.07
CA LYS A 20 -1.51 9.97 -7.26
C LYS A 20 -0.32 10.08 -8.22
N GLN A 21 0.79 9.48 -7.85
CA GLN A 21 1.95 9.38 -8.72
C GLN A 21 2.01 7.97 -9.28
N ILE A 22 2.01 7.85 -10.60
CA ILE A 22 2.13 6.57 -11.30
C ILE A 22 3.36 6.66 -12.19
N PHE A 23 4.21 5.65 -12.11
CA PHE A 23 5.27 5.37 -13.05
C PHE A 23 4.91 4.12 -13.83
N GLU A 24 5.15 4.15 -15.14
CA GLU A 24 5.03 3.02 -16.05
C GLU A 24 6.30 2.92 -16.89
N SER A 25 6.94 1.75 -16.89
CA SER A 25 8.07 1.47 -17.77
C SER A 25 7.60 1.50 -19.23
N PRO A 26 8.41 2.01 -20.18
CA PRO A 26 8.11 1.93 -21.62
C PRO A 26 7.85 0.50 -22.11
N GLN A 27 8.38 -0.51 -21.41
CA GLN A 27 8.23 -1.93 -21.76
C GLN A 27 7.01 -2.57 -21.10
N LEU A 28 6.32 -1.89 -20.18
CA LEU A 28 5.21 -2.42 -19.39
C LEU A 28 4.22 -3.21 -20.25
N SER A 29 3.66 -2.56 -21.28
CA SER A 29 2.58 -3.13 -22.09
C SER A 29 2.96 -4.41 -22.86
N ASN A 30 4.24 -4.59 -23.18
CA ASN A 30 4.73 -5.78 -23.86
C ASN A 30 5.06 -6.89 -22.86
N THR A 31 5.71 -6.53 -21.74
CA THR A 31 6.16 -7.48 -20.73
C THR A 31 5.00 -8.13 -19.99
N ILE A 32 3.99 -7.38 -19.58
CA ILE A 32 2.84 -7.91 -18.82
C ILE A 32 2.01 -8.94 -19.61
N LYS A 33 2.05 -8.91 -20.95
CA LYS A 33 1.37 -9.91 -21.81
C LYS A 33 1.97 -11.31 -21.69
N LEU A 34 3.20 -11.40 -21.24
CA LEU A 34 3.92 -12.68 -21.05
C LEU A 34 3.66 -13.27 -19.68
N HIS A 35 3.18 -12.47 -18.73
CA HIS A 35 2.94 -12.90 -17.37
C HIS A 35 1.65 -13.72 -17.26
N LYS A 36 1.70 -14.79 -16.48
CA LYS A 36 0.57 -15.68 -16.18
C LYS A 36 0.26 -15.69 -14.69
N VAL A 37 1.29 -15.77 -13.85
CA VAL A 37 1.17 -15.85 -12.38
C VAL A 37 2.04 -14.81 -11.73
N ILE A 38 1.47 -14.06 -10.80
CA ILE A 38 2.21 -13.08 -10.01
C ILE A 38 2.08 -13.38 -8.51
N ALA A 39 3.12 -13.09 -7.75
CA ALA A 39 3.09 -13.22 -6.30
C ALA A 39 2.96 -11.86 -5.62
N ILE A 40 2.17 -11.82 -4.54
CA ILE A 40 2.07 -10.67 -3.64
C ILE A 40 3.02 -10.93 -2.47
N LEU A 41 4.05 -10.09 -2.30
CA LEU A 41 4.95 -10.20 -1.16
C LEU A 41 4.33 -9.63 0.12
N PRO A 42 4.80 -10.05 1.31
CA PRO A 42 4.57 -9.31 2.54
C PRO A 42 4.97 -7.85 2.36
N PHE A 43 4.12 -6.93 2.84
CA PHE A 43 4.37 -5.50 2.70
C PHE A 43 5.44 -5.04 3.68
N LYS A 44 6.30 -4.12 3.24
CA LYS A 44 7.13 -3.38 4.18
C LYS A 44 6.24 -2.36 4.90
N VAL A 45 6.01 -2.57 6.19
CA VAL A 45 5.21 -1.66 7.03
C VAL A 45 6.14 -0.87 7.93
N LYS A 46 5.89 0.44 8.03
CA LYS A 46 6.57 1.33 8.96
C LYS A 46 5.54 2.16 9.70
N ILE A 47 5.54 2.06 11.03
CA ILE A 47 4.68 2.85 11.90
C ILE A 47 5.56 3.82 12.67
N SER A 48 5.36 5.11 12.42
CA SER A 48 6.08 6.20 13.07
C SER A 48 5.13 7.08 13.88
N TYR A 49 5.66 7.82 14.82
CA TYR A 49 4.90 8.70 15.69
C TYR A 49 5.51 10.10 15.62
N LYS A 50 4.71 11.11 15.26
CA LYS A 50 5.13 12.51 15.29
C LYS A 50 5.52 12.95 16.71
N LYS A 51 4.83 12.42 17.71
CA LYS A 51 5.18 12.53 19.12
C LYS A 51 5.11 11.14 19.74
N GLN A 52 6.26 10.63 20.11
CA GLN A 52 6.40 9.30 20.70
C GLN A 52 5.56 9.19 21.98
N PRO A 53 4.75 8.13 22.16
CA PRO A 53 4.04 7.86 23.40
C PRO A 53 5.01 7.71 24.58
N LYS A 54 4.57 8.08 25.79
CA LYS A 54 5.41 7.96 27.00
C LYS A 54 5.85 6.51 27.28
N ASN A 55 5.00 5.55 26.93
CA ASN A 55 5.24 4.11 27.13
C ASN A 55 5.53 3.42 25.78
N PHE A 56 6.31 4.07 24.90
CA PHE A 56 6.67 3.49 23.61
C PHE A 56 7.57 2.26 23.82
N ASP A 57 7.12 1.14 23.27
CA ASP A 57 7.86 -0.11 23.20
C ASP A 57 8.23 -0.39 21.73
N ALA A 58 9.52 -0.41 21.45
CA ALA A 58 10.04 -0.61 20.10
C ALA A 58 9.80 -2.03 19.57
N GLU A 59 9.86 -3.04 20.46
CA GLU A 59 9.62 -4.43 20.07
C GLU A 59 8.15 -4.67 19.76
N ALA A 60 7.25 -4.18 20.62
CA ALA A 60 5.82 -4.24 20.36
C ALA A 60 5.43 -3.49 19.08
N ASN A 61 6.07 -2.35 18.78
CA ASN A 61 5.86 -1.64 17.52
C ASN A 61 6.30 -2.46 16.31
N LYS A 62 7.45 -3.13 16.40
CA LYS A 62 7.96 -4.01 15.34
C LYS A 62 7.06 -5.23 15.12
N GLU A 63 6.56 -5.85 16.18
CA GLU A 63 5.59 -6.94 16.09
C GLU A 63 4.29 -6.48 15.41
N LEU A 64 3.83 -5.28 15.72
CA LEU A 64 2.68 -4.66 15.06
C LEU A 64 2.93 -4.42 13.57
N GLU A 65 4.11 -3.95 13.17
CA GLU A 65 4.51 -3.78 11.77
C GLU A 65 4.49 -5.11 11.02
N ILE A 66 5.04 -6.19 11.61
CA ILE A 66 5.05 -7.54 11.03
C ILE A 66 3.61 -8.09 10.89
N SER A 67 2.80 -7.95 11.93
CA SER A 67 1.40 -8.37 11.90
C SER A 67 0.62 -7.63 10.81
N ARG A 68 0.79 -6.31 10.73
CA ARG A 68 0.15 -5.45 9.73
C ARG A 68 0.61 -5.80 8.31
N SER A 69 1.88 -6.12 8.12
CA SER A 69 2.46 -6.57 6.85
C SER A 69 1.70 -7.78 6.27
N LYS A 70 1.52 -8.81 7.08
CA LYS A 70 0.78 -10.04 6.71
C LYS A 70 -0.70 -9.77 6.48
N SER A 71 -1.31 -8.95 7.32
CA SER A 71 -2.72 -8.58 7.18
C SER A 71 -2.98 -7.84 5.86
N ILE A 72 -2.14 -6.86 5.49
CA ILE A 72 -2.26 -6.13 4.22
C ILE A 72 -2.09 -7.07 3.03
N GLN A 73 -1.10 -7.98 3.07
CA GLN A 73 -0.88 -8.99 2.02
C GLN A 73 -2.14 -9.86 1.82
N SER A 74 -2.69 -10.39 2.90
CA SER A 74 -3.87 -11.26 2.88
C SER A 74 -5.12 -10.54 2.39
N SER A 75 -5.37 -9.32 2.90
CA SER A 75 -6.53 -8.53 2.49
C SER A 75 -6.42 -8.12 1.01
N MET A 76 -5.22 -7.77 0.53
CA MET A 76 -4.98 -7.47 -0.88
C MET A 76 -5.25 -8.70 -1.76
N TYR A 77 -4.74 -9.86 -1.38
CA TYR A 77 -5.02 -11.11 -2.09
C TYR A 77 -6.51 -11.41 -2.16
N THR A 78 -7.22 -11.30 -1.05
CA THR A 78 -8.67 -11.49 -0.98
C THR A 78 -9.42 -10.52 -1.90
N PHE A 79 -9.01 -9.25 -1.92
CA PHE A 79 -9.59 -8.26 -2.83
C PHE A 79 -9.39 -8.63 -4.30
N LEU A 80 -8.18 -9.04 -4.67
CA LEU A 80 -7.85 -9.42 -6.04
C LEU A 80 -8.56 -10.70 -6.46
N LEU A 81 -8.66 -11.70 -5.58
CA LEU A 81 -9.41 -12.94 -5.82
C LEU A 81 -10.89 -12.68 -6.10
N ARG A 82 -11.54 -11.81 -5.32
CA ARG A 82 -12.96 -11.46 -5.55
C ARG A 82 -13.20 -10.88 -6.95
N LYS A 83 -12.16 -10.37 -7.60
CA LYS A 83 -12.22 -9.72 -8.92
C LYS A 83 -11.35 -10.41 -9.96
N ARG A 84 -10.97 -11.67 -9.74
CA ARG A 84 -10.03 -12.40 -10.61
C ARG A 84 -10.40 -12.34 -12.09
N GLU A 85 -11.69 -12.40 -12.41
CA GLU A 85 -12.19 -12.34 -13.80
C GLU A 85 -11.89 -10.99 -14.50
N SER A 86 -11.57 -9.95 -13.74
CA SER A 86 -11.21 -8.63 -14.26
C SER A 86 -9.72 -8.49 -14.59
N TYR A 87 -8.92 -9.53 -14.34
CA TYR A 87 -7.47 -9.47 -14.53
C TYR A 87 -6.99 -10.48 -15.58
N THR A 88 -5.87 -10.17 -16.21
CA THR A 88 -5.22 -11.01 -17.24
C THR A 88 -4.27 -12.04 -16.66
N VAL A 89 -4.02 -12.03 -15.35
CA VAL A 89 -3.09 -12.89 -14.61
C VAL A 89 -3.78 -13.56 -13.44
N GLU A 90 -3.16 -14.63 -12.94
CA GLU A 90 -3.52 -15.24 -11.68
C GLU A 90 -2.60 -14.79 -10.56
N PHE A 91 -3.11 -14.82 -9.33
CA PHE A 91 -2.37 -14.45 -8.12
C PHE A 91 -1.98 -15.72 -7.38
N GLN A 92 -0.68 -15.91 -7.14
CA GLN A 92 -0.21 -17.01 -6.31
C GLN A 92 -0.81 -16.86 -4.90
N ASP A 93 -1.28 -17.96 -4.34
CA ASP A 93 -1.79 -18.00 -2.98
C ASP A 93 -0.76 -17.48 -1.97
N VAL A 94 -1.19 -16.60 -1.05
CA VAL A 94 -0.27 -15.94 -0.13
C VAL A 94 0.31 -16.89 0.90
N GLU A 95 -0.40 -17.94 1.30
CA GLU A 95 0.12 -18.96 2.20
C GLU A 95 1.24 -19.75 1.49
N LYS A 96 1.01 -20.17 0.24
CA LYS A 96 2.03 -20.80 -0.60
C LYS A 96 3.25 -19.89 -0.75
N THR A 97 3.04 -18.61 -1.07
CA THR A 97 4.11 -17.61 -1.19
C THR A 97 4.96 -17.57 0.10
N ASN A 98 4.31 -17.42 1.26
CA ASN A 98 4.99 -17.30 2.54
C ASN A 98 5.71 -18.59 2.95
N ILE A 99 5.15 -19.77 2.63
CA ILE A 99 5.80 -21.08 2.85
C ILE A 99 7.06 -21.20 2.01
N LEU A 100 7.01 -20.80 0.73
CA LEU A 100 8.17 -20.86 -0.16
C LEU A 100 9.29 -19.91 0.32
N LEU A 101 8.97 -18.69 0.69
CA LEU A 101 9.92 -17.73 1.27
C LEU A 101 10.58 -18.28 2.54
N LYS A 102 9.77 -18.89 3.43
CA LYS A 102 10.27 -19.51 4.67
C LYS A 102 11.18 -20.71 4.39
N LYS A 103 10.78 -21.61 3.48
CA LYS A 103 11.60 -22.77 3.10
C LYS A 103 12.94 -22.37 2.48
N ALA A 104 12.97 -21.28 1.74
CA ALA A 104 14.19 -20.72 1.16
C ALA A 104 15.06 -19.94 2.18
N GLY A 105 14.54 -19.70 3.40
CA GLY A 105 15.26 -18.95 4.44
C GLY A 105 15.39 -17.45 4.15
N ILE A 106 14.49 -16.87 3.33
CA ILE A 106 14.58 -15.49 2.86
C ILE A 106 13.43 -14.60 3.35
N SER A 107 12.54 -15.10 4.19
CA SER A 107 11.38 -14.34 4.68
C SER A 107 11.77 -12.99 5.30
N ASP A 108 12.85 -12.95 6.07
CA ASP A 108 13.32 -11.76 6.78
C ASP A 108 14.40 -10.98 6.01
N LYS A 109 14.74 -11.45 4.79
CA LYS A 109 15.81 -10.90 3.93
C LYS A 109 15.31 -10.38 2.59
N LEU A 110 14.01 -10.16 2.44
CA LEU A 110 13.42 -9.69 1.18
C LEU A 110 13.93 -8.31 0.73
N ASP A 111 14.46 -7.52 1.66
CA ASP A 111 15.06 -6.22 1.36
C ASP A 111 16.52 -6.35 0.85
N GLU A 112 17.15 -7.50 1.06
CA GLU A 112 18.54 -7.79 0.66
C GLU A 112 18.61 -8.52 -0.70
N MET A 113 17.45 -8.88 -1.27
CA MET A 113 17.34 -9.64 -2.50
C MET A 113 16.77 -8.82 -3.65
N THR A 114 17.21 -9.17 -4.87
CA THR A 114 16.60 -8.62 -6.09
C THR A 114 15.24 -9.26 -6.36
N LYS A 115 14.39 -8.60 -7.14
CA LYS A 115 13.03 -9.11 -7.37
C LYS A 115 12.98 -10.30 -8.29
N ASP A 116 13.93 -10.45 -9.21
CA ASP A 116 14.10 -11.64 -10.04
C ASP A 116 14.57 -12.85 -9.21
N GLU A 117 15.48 -12.68 -8.26
CA GLU A 117 15.87 -13.75 -7.33
C GLU A 117 14.66 -14.25 -6.53
N VAL A 118 13.86 -13.35 -5.99
CA VAL A 118 12.64 -13.70 -5.24
C VAL A 118 11.61 -14.37 -6.17
N ALA A 119 11.41 -13.86 -7.38
CA ALA A 119 10.48 -14.44 -8.35
C ALA A 119 10.87 -15.86 -8.73
N LYS A 120 12.16 -16.11 -8.92
CA LYS A 120 12.71 -17.45 -9.19
C LYS A 120 12.42 -18.43 -8.06
N VAL A 121 12.60 -18.02 -6.81
CA VAL A 121 12.28 -18.86 -5.63
C VAL A 121 10.78 -19.19 -5.58
N LEU A 122 9.93 -18.22 -5.90
CA LEU A 122 8.48 -18.37 -5.86
C LEU A 122 7.90 -19.08 -7.11
N GLY A 123 8.67 -19.15 -8.20
CA GLY A 123 8.20 -19.70 -9.48
C GLY A 123 7.09 -18.88 -10.11
N VAL A 124 7.26 -17.56 -10.16
CA VAL A 124 6.26 -16.61 -10.68
C VAL A 124 6.86 -15.66 -11.72
N ASP A 125 6.01 -15.12 -12.59
CA ASP A 125 6.43 -14.26 -13.70
C ASP A 125 6.65 -12.79 -13.27
N ALA A 126 6.03 -12.37 -12.16
CA ALA A 126 6.22 -11.03 -11.62
C ALA A 126 5.96 -10.96 -10.11
N ILE A 127 6.47 -9.92 -9.50
CA ILE A 127 6.35 -9.63 -8.08
C ILE A 127 5.55 -8.35 -7.89
N LEU A 128 4.45 -8.44 -7.14
CA LEU A 128 3.73 -7.31 -6.60
C LEU A 128 4.20 -7.09 -5.16
N GLY A 129 4.93 -6.02 -4.92
CA GLY A 129 5.40 -5.60 -3.60
C GLY A 129 4.83 -4.26 -3.20
N GLY A 130 5.11 -3.84 -1.98
CA GLY A 130 4.70 -2.52 -1.53
C GLY A 130 5.23 -2.13 -0.17
N THR A 131 5.16 -0.81 0.07
CA THR A 131 5.47 -0.20 1.35
C THR A 131 4.24 0.53 1.85
N TYR A 132 3.89 0.32 3.10
CA TYR A 132 2.85 1.05 3.80
C TYR A 132 3.49 1.80 4.97
N GLU A 133 3.40 3.11 4.95
CA GLU A 133 3.92 3.97 6.01
C GLU A 133 2.76 4.68 6.69
N ALA A 134 2.69 4.57 8.01
CA ALA A 134 1.69 5.21 8.85
C ALA A 134 2.39 6.16 9.83
N GLU A 135 2.07 7.46 9.75
CA GLU A 135 2.52 8.44 10.73
C GLU A 135 1.38 8.78 11.69
N GLN A 136 1.53 8.40 12.95
CA GLN A 136 0.57 8.70 14.01
C GLN A 136 0.83 10.11 14.56
N THR A 137 -0.16 11.00 14.44
CA THR A 137 -0.02 12.40 14.89
C THR A 137 -0.53 12.64 16.30
N LYS A 138 -1.34 11.73 16.85
CA LYS A 138 -1.92 11.80 18.19
C LYS A 138 -1.73 10.48 18.92
N THR A 139 -1.58 10.54 20.25
CA THR A 139 -1.69 9.36 21.09
C THR A 139 -3.15 8.89 21.15
N GLU A 140 -3.39 7.60 21.38
CA GLU A 140 -4.76 7.04 21.52
C GLU A 140 -5.61 7.84 22.53
N ALA A 141 -5.05 8.18 23.69
CA ALA A 141 -5.72 9.00 24.69
C ALA A 141 -6.09 10.39 24.15
N GLY A 142 -5.21 11.04 23.39
CA GLY A 142 -5.47 12.35 22.77
C GLY A 142 -6.54 12.28 21.68
N ALA A 143 -6.66 11.15 21.03
CA ALA A 143 -7.64 10.92 19.98
C ALA A 143 -9.04 10.67 20.57
N ILE A 144 -9.16 9.90 21.66
CA ILE A 144 -10.41 9.67 22.40
C ILE A 144 -10.92 11.00 22.97
N VAL A 145 -10.05 11.78 23.61
CA VAL A 145 -10.43 13.10 24.17
C VAL A 145 -10.91 14.04 23.06
N SER A 146 -10.26 14.07 21.90
CA SER A 146 -10.71 14.92 20.80
C SER A 146 -12.04 14.45 20.20
N ALA A 147 -12.29 13.14 20.13
CA ALA A 147 -13.57 12.61 19.66
C ALA A 147 -14.73 12.93 20.60
N VAL A 148 -14.49 12.89 21.91
CA VAL A 148 -15.49 13.23 22.94
C VAL A 148 -15.77 14.73 22.95
N LEU A 149 -14.73 15.58 22.88
CA LEU A 149 -14.89 17.03 22.98
C LEU A 149 -15.46 17.66 21.71
N PHE A 150 -15.25 17.08 20.54
CA PHE A 150 -15.67 17.63 19.25
C PHE A 150 -16.77 16.79 18.55
N GLY A 151 -17.54 16.03 19.32
CA GLY A 151 -18.74 15.34 18.83
C GLY A 151 -18.50 14.31 17.72
N GLY A 152 -17.40 13.55 17.80
CA GLY A 152 -17.05 12.54 16.79
C GLY A 152 -16.41 13.10 15.52
N LEU A 153 -16.30 14.41 15.37
CA LEU A 153 -15.52 15.08 14.33
C LEU A 153 -14.00 15.05 14.65
N GLY A 154 -13.56 13.98 15.31
CA GLY A 154 -12.18 13.72 15.65
C GLY A 154 -11.30 13.85 14.41
N GLY A 155 -10.51 14.92 14.36
CA GLY A 155 -9.67 15.24 13.20
C GLY A 155 -8.74 14.08 12.85
N LYS A 156 -8.23 14.08 11.63
CA LYS A 156 -7.26 13.12 11.09
C LYS A 156 -6.20 12.79 12.13
N THR A 157 -6.07 11.52 12.48
CA THR A 157 -5.15 11.03 13.52
C THR A 157 -3.78 10.67 12.98
N GLY A 158 -3.65 10.69 11.66
CA GLY A 158 -2.40 10.39 10.98
C GLY A 158 -2.46 10.65 9.48
N SER A 159 -1.34 10.51 8.84
CA SER A 159 -1.21 10.44 7.39
C SER A 159 -0.54 9.12 7.03
N ASP A 160 -1.12 8.43 6.07
CA ASP A 160 -0.57 7.18 5.57
C ASP A 160 -0.12 7.36 4.14
N SER A 161 0.91 6.65 3.77
CA SER A 161 1.31 6.51 2.38
C SER A 161 1.38 5.04 1.96
N LEU A 162 0.97 4.80 0.73
CA LEU A 162 1.10 3.51 0.08
C LEU A 162 1.97 3.67 -1.17
N THR A 163 2.98 2.85 -1.26
CA THR A 163 3.69 2.56 -2.49
C THR A 163 3.41 1.13 -2.90
N LEU A 164 2.98 0.91 -4.15
CA LEU A 164 2.94 -0.40 -4.77
C LEU A 164 3.95 -0.45 -5.91
N THR A 165 4.59 -1.60 -6.10
CA THR A 165 5.53 -1.84 -7.19
C THR A 165 5.21 -3.17 -7.86
N LEU A 166 5.27 -3.17 -9.19
CA LEU A 166 5.26 -4.38 -10.00
C LEU A 166 6.62 -4.52 -10.66
N ASN A 167 7.29 -5.62 -10.36
CA ASN A 167 8.59 -5.93 -10.92
C ASN A 167 8.50 -7.19 -11.79
N ASN A 168 9.16 -7.17 -12.93
CA ASN A 168 9.32 -8.33 -13.79
C ASN A 168 10.12 -9.43 -13.07
N GLY A 169 9.65 -10.67 -13.16
CA GLY A 169 10.30 -11.81 -12.51
C GLY A 169 11.54 -12.30 -13.25
N ALA A 170 11.69 -11.97 -14.53
CA ALA A 170 12.81 -12.44 -15.35
C ALA A 170 14.12 -11.67 -15.08
N ASP A 171 14.03 -10.38 -14.78
CA ASP A 171 15.18 -9.47 -14.69
C ASP A 171 15.08 -8.47 -13.50
N GLY A 172 13.99 -8.50 -12.75
CA GLY A 172 13.76 -7.59 -11.62
C GLY A 172 13.36 -6.17 -12.01
N GLU A 173 13.23 -5.85 -13.33
CA GLU A 173 12.90 -4.50 -13.78
C GLU A 173 11.61 -3.98 -13.13
N LEU A 174 11.64 -2.72 -12.67
CA LEU A 174 10.45 -2.03 -12.19
C LEU A 174 9.55 -1.66 -13.38
N LEU A 175 8.45 -2.39 -13.55
CA LEU A 175 7.50 -2.16 -14.63
C LEU A 175 6.47 -1.09 -14.30
N TRP A 176 6.02 -1.03 -13.05
CA TRP A 176 4.99 -0.11 -12.61
C TRP A 176 5.14 0.25 -11.15
N ARG A 177 4.87 1.51 -10.82
CA ARG A 177 4.82 2.01 -9.45
C ARG A 177 3.64 2.94 -9.26
N PHE A 178 2.93 2.73 -8.16
CA PHE A 178 1.86 3.59 -7.72
C PHE A 178 2.20 4.15 -6.35
N TYR A 179 2.05 5.45 -6.17
CA TYR A 179 2.21 6.11 -4.87
C TYR A 179 0.97 6.93 -4.55
N LYS A 180 0.52 6.87 -3.32
CA LYS A 180 -0.58 7.68 -2.82
C LYS A 180 -0.51 7.93 -1.34
N THR A 181 -0.75 9.20 -0.96
CA THR A 181 -1.01 9.59 0.42
C THR A 181 -2.50 9.43 0.71
N MET A 182 -2.81 8.95 1.89
CA MET A 182 -4.17 8.77 2.40
C MET A 182 -4.29 9.44 3.76
N SER A 183 -5.47 9.96 4.06
CA SER A 183 -5.78 10.41 5.41
C SER A 183 -6.61 9.33 6.09
N GLN A 184 -6.18 8.91 7.27
CA GLN A 184 -6.86 7.89 8.05
C GLN A 184 -7.75 8.45 9.15
N ASN A 185 -8.78 7.68 9.48
CA ASN A 185 -9.55 7.82 10.70
C ASN A 185 -9.08 6.76 11.70
N LEU A 186 -9.15 7.05 12.99
CA LEU A 186 -8.75 6.18 14.12
C LEU A 186 -9.32 4.77 14.10
N MET A 187 -10.43 4.57 13.42
CA MET A 187 -11.20 3.30 13.45
C MET A 187 -11.09 2.49 12.16
N SER A 188 -10.15 2.83 11.26
CA SER A 188 -9.99 2.05 10.02
C SER A 188 -9.36 0.69 10.30
N SER A 189 -10.09 -0.37 10.03
CA SER A 189 -9.55 -1.73 10.02
C SER A 189 -8.54 -1.91 8.87
N THR A 190 -7.73 -2.96 8.92
CA THR A 190 -6.82 -3.28 7.81
C THR A 190 -7.58 -3.49 6.50
N ASP A 191 -8.75 -4.09 6.56
CA ASP A 191 -9.61 -4.34 5.39
C ASP A 191 -10.15 -3.02 4.80
N ASP A 192 -10.58 -2.06 5.64
CA ASP A 192 -11.01 -0.74 5.17
C ASP A 192 -9.87 0.01 4.49
N ILE A 193 -8.67 -0.10 5.04
CA ILE A 193 -7.46 0.49 4.47
C ILE A 193 -7.21 -0.12 3.08
N VAL A 194 -7.17 -1.44 2.98
CA VAL A 194 -6.94 -2.15 1.72
C VAL A 194 -8.05 -1.88 0.71
N ASP A 195 -9.30 -1.93 1.11
CA ASP A 195 -10.44 -1.61 0.23
C ASP A 195 -10.35 -0.16 -0.31
N SER A 196 -10.02 0.79 0.55
CA SER A 196 -9.81 2.19 0.15
C SER A 196 -8.64 2.35 -0.81
N MET A 197 -7.53 1.63 -0.56
CA MET A 197 -6.35 1.60 -1.41
C MET A 197 -6.68 0.98 -2.77
N MET A 198 -7.25 -0.21 -2.78
CA MET A 198 -7.51 -0.98 -3.98
C MET A 198 -8.58 -0.37 -4.88
N ARG A 199 -9.56 0.34 -4.35
CA ARG A 199 -10.49 1.14 -5.17
C ARG A 199 -9.78 2.21 -6.01
N LYS A 200 -8.63 2.70 -5.54
CA LYS A 200 -7.84 3.71 -6.24
C LYS A 200 -6.81 3.07 -7.18
N VAL A 201 -6.24 1.96 -6.75
CA VAL A 201 -5.27 1.18 -7.52
C VAL A 201 -5.91 0.46 -8.69
N SER A 202 -7.08 -0.17 -8.51
CA SER A 202 -7.72 -1.02 -9.51
C SER A 202 -8.00 -0.34 -10.86
N ARG A 203 -8.15 0.98 -10.86
CA ARG A 203 -8.33 1.76 -12.11
C ARG A 203 -7.03 1.97 -12.89
N ASN A 204 -5.89 1.65 -12.30
CA ASN A 204 -4.57 1.89 -12.88
C ASN A 204 -3.68 0.64 -12.73
N PHE A 205 -4.28 -0.48 -12.34
CA PHE A 205 -3.54 -1.71 -12.16
C PHE A 205 -3.24 -2.33 -13.53
N PRO A 206 -1.97 -2.61 -13.86
CA PRO A 206 -1.56 -2.96 -15.22
C PRO A 206 -2.25 -4.18 -15.84
N TYR A 207 -2.70 -5.11 -15.02
CA TYR A 207 -3.35 -6.35 -15.46
C TYR A 207 -4.87 -6.27 -15.60
N THR A 208 -5.47 -5.10 -15.45
CA THR A 208 -6.92 -4.94 -15.65
C THR A 208 -7.26 -5.16 -17.13
N LYS A 209 -8.30 -6.00 -17.38
CA LYS A 209 -8.86 -6.27 -18.74
C LYS A 209 -9.57 -5.07 -19.32
#